data_9e9839acc9dab068544875bd3ba3e6f2
#
_entry.id   9e9839acc9dab068544875bd3ba3e6f2
#
_cell.length_a   1.000
_cell.length_b   1.000
_cell.length_c   1.000
_cell.angle_alpha   90.00
_cell.angle_beta   90.00
_cell.angle_gamma   90.00
#
_symmetry.space_group_name_H-M   'P 1'
#
loop_
_entity.id
_entity.type
_entity.pdbx_description
1 polymer ?
#
loop_
_entity_poly.entity_id
_entity_poly.type
_entity_poly.pdbx_seq_one_letter_code
_entity_poly.pdbx_strand_id
1 'polypeptide(L)'
;MKPRNPVEKLNNELEKFRKKKPYISLISEEFANCMDENDELRKYRAKFEFPLRGTIPIGDPPGDPQAPCVYMCGNSLGLKPKQADLYMSEQLAAWGSQAVFMHFNGRIPAALADQPGKRMTARLVGAGSWDEVTIMNGLTVNLQLLMLAFYQPSGGRNKILIEDHAFPSDRYGLI
;
A
#
# COMPACT_ATOMS: atom_id res chain seq x y z
N MET A 1 -3.95 17.14 -18.51
CA MET A 1 -2.52 17.32 -18.21
C MET A 1 -1.80 16.04 -18.57
N LYS A 2 -0.84 16.06 -19.51
CA LYS A 2 -0.01 14.87 -19.79
C LYS A 2 0.76 14.52 -18.51
N PRO A 3 0.81 13.24 -18.08
CA PRO A 3 1.62 12.86 -16.94
C PRO A 3 3.07 13.24 -17.26
N ARG A 4 3.69 14.07 -16.42
CA ARG A 4 5.11 14.40 -16.53
C ARG A 4 5.89 13.09 -16.38
N ASN A 5 6.77 12.80 -17.32
CA ASN A 5 7.63 11.64 -17.23
C ASN A 5 8.47 11.71 -15.94
N PRO A 6 8.31 10.76 -15.01
CA PRO A 6 9.00 10.82 -13.71
C PRO A 6 10.54 10.84 -13.87
N VAL A 7 11.07 10.20 -14.90
CA VAL A 7 12.50 10.21 -15.20
C VAL A 7 12.99 11.60 -15.63
N GLU A 8 12.19 12.31 -16.45
CA GLU A 8 12.50 13.68 -16.87
C GLU A 8 12.50 14.64 -15.68
N LYS A 9 11.51 14.49 -14.76
CA LYS A 9 11.46 15.27 -13.53
C LYS A 9 12.69 15.03 -12.66
N LEU A 10 13.07 13.77 -12.44
CA LEU A 10 14.25 13.40 -11.66
C LEU A 10 15.53 13.97 -12.28
N ASN A 11 15.72 13.82 -13.58
CA ASN A 11 16.89 14.36 -14.28
C ASN A 11 16.99 15.88 -14.15
N ASN A 12 15.90 16.59 -14.26
CA ASN A 12 15.84 18.04 -14.07
C ASN A 12 16.22 18.46 -12.64
N GLU A 13 15.80 17.72 -11.63
CA GLU A 13 16.17 17.97 -10.23
C GLU A 13 17.65 17.66 -9.97
N LEU A 14 18.16 16.57 -10.52
CA LEU A 14 19.59 16.23 -10.46
C LEU A 14 20.47 17.31 -11.12
N GLU A 15 20.07 17.81 -12.27
CA GLU A 15 20.80 18.90 -12.93
C GLU A 15 20.79 20.19 -12.12
N LYS A 16 19.64 20.56 -11.54
CA LYS A 16 19.54 21.73 -10.66
C LYS A 16 20.44 21.59 -9.43
N PHE A 17 20.46 20.39 -8.83
CA PHE A 17 21.33 20.12 -7.71
C PHE A 17 22.79 20.21 -8.06
N ARG A 18 23.24 19.58 -9.17
CA ARG A 18 24.61 19.64 -9.65
C ARG A 18 25.09 21.05 -9.96
N LYS A 19 24.20 21.89 -10.51
CA LYS A 19 24.53 23.31 -10.76
C LYS A 19 24.75 24.10 -9.46
N LYS A 20 24.00 23.78 -8.42
CA LYS A 20 24.09 24.48 -7.10
C LYS A 20 25.24 23.95 -6.25
N LYS A 21 25.50 22.64 -6.30
CA LYS A 21 26.44 21.93 -5.43
C LYS A 21 27.26 20.89 -6.23
N PRO A 22 28.16 21.35 -7.14
CA PRO A 22 28.87 20.45 -8.07
C PRO A 22 29.83 19.46 -7.40
N TYR A 23 30.23 19.73 -6.16
CA TYR A 23 31.20 18.90 -5.44
C TYR A 23 30.57 17.83 -4.53
N ILE A 24 29.23 17.78 -4.42
CA ILE A 24 28.56 16.82 -3.57
C ILE A 24 28.33 15.52 -4.32
N SER A 25 28.74 14.43 -3.69
CA SER A 25 28.50 13.09 -4.24
C SER A 25 27.02 12.74 -4.23
N LEU A 26 26.53 12.12 -5.30
CA LEU A 26 25.15 11.63 -5.41
C LEU A 26 24.82 10.49 -4.44
N ILE A 27 25.81 9.89 -3.79
CA ILE A 27 25.67 8.84 -2.78
C ILE A 27 25.91 9.37 -1.37
N SER A 28 25.98 10.70 -1.19
CA SER A 28 26.16 11.31 0.12
C SER A 28 24.84 11.51 0.85
N GLU A 29 24.90 11.56 2.17
CA GLU A 29 23.77 11.91 3.03
C GLU A 29 23.23 13.32 2.73
N GLU A 30 24.12 14.27 2.43
CA GLU A 30 23.72 15.62 2.07
C GLU A 30 22.85 15.66 0.80
N PHE A 31 23.19 14.81 -0.19
CA PHE A 31 22.36 14.68 -1.38
C PHE A 31 21.01 14.05 -1.06
N ALA A 32 20.99 12.96 -0.27
CA ALA A 32 19.76 12.31 0.17
C ALA A 32 18.83 13.28 0.90
N ASN A 33 19.35 14.02 1.86
CA ASN A 33 18.58 15.02 2.60
C ASN A 33 18.02 16.12 1.67
N CYS A 34 18.80 16.57 0.70
CA CYS A 34 18.33 17.54 -0.27
C CYS A 34 17.18 17.00 -1.13
N MET A 35 17.23 15.73 -1.54
CA MET A 35 16.15 15.10 -2.28
C MET A 35 14.90 14.93 -1.42
N ASP A 36 15.05 14.52 -0.17
CA ASP A 36 13.94 14.39 0.79
C ASP A 36 13.26 15.75 1.05
N GLU A 37 14.03 16.82 1.20
CA GLU A 37 13.49 18.18 1.38
C GLU A 37 12.67 18.67 0.18
N ASN A 38 13.01 18.24 -1.02
CA ASN A 38 12.32 18.62 -2.24
C ASN A 38 11.23 17.62 -2.67
N ASP A 39 11.04 16.54 -1.94
CA ASP A 39 9.97 15.57 -2.23
C ASP A 39 8.59 16.16 -1.90
N GLU A 40 7.73 16.24 -2.90
CA GLU A 40 6.34 16.70 -2.74
C GLU A 40 5.54 15.81 -1.78
N LEU A 41 5.94 14.55 -1.63
CA LEU A 41 5.28 13.54 -0.79
C LEU A 41 5.82 13.51 0.65
N ARG A 42 6.90 14.23 0.96
CA ARG A 42 7.55 14.23 2.30
C ARG A 42 6.56 14.45 3.45
N LYS A 43 5.54 15.30 3.23
CA LYS A 43 4.50 15.60 4.22
C LYS A 43 3.68 14.38 4.64
N TYR A 44 3.62 13.34 3.80
CA TYR A 44 2.87 12.12 4.10
C TYR A 44 3.67 11.15 4.97
N ARG A 45 5.01 11.25 5.00
CA ARG A 45 5.85 10.39 5.84
C ARG A 45 5.41 10.43 7.32
N ALA A 46 5.08 11.61 7.83
CA ALA A 46 4.63 11.79 9.21
C ALA A 46 3.29 11.11 9.53
N LYS A 47 2.54 10.68 8.52
CA LYS A 47 1.24 10.00 8.68
C LYS A 47 1.37 8.50 8.93
N PHE A 48 2.57 7.95 8.81
CA PHE A 48 2.84 6.53 8.99
C PHE A 48 3.73 6.30 10.21
N GLU A 49 3.63 5.11 10.78
CA GLU A 49 4.52 4.64 11.82
C GLU A 49 5.67 3.86 11.19
N PHE A 50 6.88 4.25 11.56
CA PHE A 50 8.08 3.55 11.16
C PHE A 50 8.55 2.67 12.31
N PRO A 51 8.84 1.38 12.09
CA PRO A 51 9.42 0.54 13.12
C PRO A 51 10.78 1.10 13.54
N LEU A 52 11.09 1.00 14.81
CA LEU A 52 12.40 1.35 15.31
C LEU A 52 13.39 0.20 15.05
N ARG A 53 14.66 0.50 14.88
CA ARG A 53 15.70 -0.52 14.65
C ARG A 53 15.71 -1.59 15.73
N GLY A 54 15.61 -1.19 17.00
CA GLY A 54 15.59 -2.11 18.13
C GLY A 54 14.32 -2.97 18.27
N THR A 55 13.26 -2.68 17.51
CA THR A 55 12.02 -3.50 17.54
C THR A 55 11.98 -4.57 16.45
N ILE A 56 12.90 -4.53 15.50
CA ILE A 56 12.96 -5.52 14.42
C ILE A 56 13.68 -6.78 14.90
N PRO A 57 13.09 -7.97 14.83
CA PRO A 57 13.67 -9.20 15.34
C PRO A 57 14.72 -9.80 14.37
N ILE A 58 15.61 -8.98 13.83
CA ILE A 58 16.63 -9.38 12.85
C ILE A 58 18.01 -9.02 13.39
N GLY A 59 18.56 -9.91 14.22
CA GLY A 59 19.91 -9.71 14.74
C GLY A 59 20.07 -8.43 15.58
N ASP A 60 21.31 -7.94 15.66
CA ASP A 60 21.64 -6.69 16.33
C ASP A 60 21.87 -5.62 15.25
N PRO A 61 20.88 -4.79 14.93
CA PRO A 61 21.02 -3.81 13.84
C PRO A 61 22.05 -2.75 14.23
N PRO A 62 22.99 -2.42 13.34
CA PRO A 62 24.00 -1.41 13.63
C PRO A 62 23.36 -0.02 13.82
N GLY A 63 23.84 0.75 14.79
CA GLY A 63 23.43 2.12 15.06
C GLY A 63 22.44 2.24 16.22
N ASP A 64 21.80 3.41 16.32
CA ASP A 64 20.86 3.72 17.41
C ASP A 64 19.59 2.85 17.33
N PRO A 65 19.29 2.04 18.36
CA PRO A 65 18.06 1.25 18.42
C PRO A 65 16.78 2.07 18.38
N GLN A 66 16.83 3.33 18.77
CA GLN A 66 15.68 4.24 18.75
C GLN A 66 15.50 4.95 17.41
N ALA A 67 16.43 4.81 16.49
CA ALA A 67 16.30 5.37 15.17
C ALA A 67 15.27 4.60 14.32
N PRO A 68 14.49 5.29 13.47
CA PRO A 68 13.58 4.63 12.54
C PRO A 68 14.33 3.73 11.55
N CYS A 69 13.73 2.59 11.23
CA CYS A 69 14.23 1.73 10.16
C CYS A 69 14.07 2.38 8.78
N VAL A 70 14.97 2.07 7.87
CA VAL A 70 14.76 2.24 6.44
C VAL A 70 13.88 1.09 5.97
N TYR A 71 12.57 1.35 5.83
CA TYR A 71 11.59 0.33 5.49
C TYR A 71 11.34 0.28 3.99
N MET A 72 11.75 -0.81 3.34
CA MET A 72 11.64 -1.00 1.89
C MET A 72 10.77 -2.22 1.51
N CYS A 73 10.01 -2.77 2.45
CA CYS A 73 9.19 -3.97 2.26
C CYS A 73 7.70 -3.66 2.02
N GLY A 74 7.38 -2.43 1.59
CA GLY A 74 6.00 -2.00 1.35
C GLY A 74 5.25 -2.78 0.26
N ASN A 75 5.95 -3.52 -0.58
CA ASN A 75 5.37 -4.45 -1.55
C ASN A 75 4.69 -5.67 -0.89
N SER A 76 5.13 -6.07 0.30
CA SER A 76 4.54 -7.16 1.07
C SER A 76 3.53 -6.66 2.10
N LEU A 77 3.96 -5.77 2.98
CA LEU A 77 3.10 -5.13 3.97
C LEU A 77 3.50 -3.66 4.09
N GLY A 78 2.57 -2.75 3.80
CA GLY A 78 2.78 -1.31 3.98
C GLY A 78 2.97 -0.91 5.44
N LEU A 79 3.56 0.26 5.65
CA LEU A 79 3.62 0.86 6.99
C LEU A 79 2.22 1.16 7.52
N LYS A 80 2.02 1.00 8.84
CA LYS A 80 0.74 1.30 9.49
C LYS A 80 0.44 2.81 9.41
N PRO A 81 -0.69 3.23 8.81
CA PRO A 81 -1.14 4.61 8.93
C PRO A 81 -1.53 4.92 10.39
N LYS A 82 -1.08 6.05 10.94
CA LYS A 82 -1.41 6.46 12.31
C LYS A 82 -2.93 6.60 12.55
N GLN A 83 -3.68 6.92 11.50
CA GLN A 83 -5.13 7.02 11.58
C GLN A 83 -5.83 5.66 11.73
N ALA A 84 -5.15 4.54 11.47
CA ALA A 84 -5.76 3.21 11.58
C ALA A 84 -6.25 2.94 13.02
N ASP A 85 -5.48 3.33 14.03
CA ASP A 85 -5.84 3.15 15.43
C ASP A 85 -7.14 3.91 15.79
N LEU A 86 -7.27 5.14 15.29
CA LEU A 86 -8.46 5.95 15.49
C LEU A 86 -9.69 5.29 14.87
N TYR A 87 -9.58 4.87 13.61
CA TYR A 87 -10.72 4.24 12.91
C TYR A 87 -11.13 2.92 13.56
N MET A 88 -10.17 2.11 13.97
CA MET A 88 -10.46 0.86 14.68
C MET A 88 -11.12 1.13 16.04
N SER A 89 -10.62 2.10 16.80
CA SER A 89 -11.19 2.49 18.08
C SER A 89 -12.61 3.03 17.93
N GLU A 90 -12.87 3.85 16.91
CA GLU A 90 -14.23 4.34 16.61
C GLU A 90 -15.21 3.19 16.31
N GLN A 91 -14.78 2.19 15.53
CA GLN A 91 -15.63 1.04 15.22
C GLN A 91 -15.90 0.16 16.45
N LEU A 92 -14.90 -0.09 17.28
CA LEU A 92 -15.07 -0.83 18.53
C LEU A 92 -16.00 -0.09 19.51
N ALA A 93 -15.85 1.22 19.63
CA ALA A 93 -16.73 2.04 20.46
C ALA A 93 -18.19 2.05 19.93
N ALA A 94 -18.36 2.13 18.61
CA ALA A 94 -19.67 2.03 17.98
C ALA A 94 -20.34 0.67 18.27
N TRP A 95 -19.58 -0.40 18.16
CA TRP A 95 -20.07 -1.74 18.51
C TRP A 95 -20.48 -1.82 19.99
N GLY A 96 -19.62 -1.37 20.90
CA GLY A 96 -19.91 -1.41 22.35
C GLY A 96 -21.11 -0.57 22.77
N SER A 97 -21.36 0.57 22.11
CA SER A 97 -22.43 1.50 22.46
C SER A 97 -23.75 1.29 21.72
N GLN A 98 -23.70 0.73 20.51
CA GLN A 98 -24.85 0.64 19.60
C GLN A 98 -25.26 -0.79 19.24
N ALA A 99 -24.41 -1.78 19.52
CA ALA A 99 -24.65 -3.19 19.17
C ALA A 99 -25.05 -3.32 17.68
N VAL A 100 -26.19 -3.97 17.39
CA VAL A 100 -26.66 -4.18 16.00
C VAL A 100 -26.91 -2.89 15.22
N PHE A 101 -27.19 -1.79 15.89
CA PHE A 101 -27.46 -0.51 15.22
C PHE A 101 -26.23 0.11 14.57
N MET A 102 -25.00 -0.32 14.92
CA MET A 102 -23.79 0.09 14.23
C MET A 102 -23.77 -0.29 12.75
N HIS A 103 -24.58 -1.25 12.32
CA HIS A 103 -24.71 -1.59 10.91
C HIS A 103 -25.14 -0.42 10.03
N PHE A 104 -25.92 0.51 10.60
CA PHE A 104 -26.52 1.62 9.86
C PHE A 104 -26.13 3.00 10.39
N ASN A 105 -25.39 3.06 11.51
CA ASN A 105 -25.00 4.30 12.16
C ASN A 105 -23.49 4.40 12.33
N GLY A 106 -23.03 5.64 12.56
CA GLY A 106 -21.62 5.95 12.77
C GLY A 106 -20.94 6.51 11.52
N ARG A 107 -19.65 6.74 11.61
CA ARG A 107 -18.84 7.31 10.54
C ARG A 107 -18.69 6.38 9.35
N ILE A 108 -18.52 5.09 9.63
CA ILE A 108 -18.45 4.01 8.63
C ILE A 108 -19.45 2.94 9.09
N PRO A 109 -20.72 3.04 8.67
CA PRO A 109 -21.71 2.01 8.98
C PRO A 109 -21.22 0.64 8.50
N ALA A 110 -21.30 -0.39 9.31
CA ALA A 110 -20.75 -1.71 8.98
C ALA A 110 -21.35 -2.30 7.69
N ALA A 111 -22.64 -2.03 7.42
CA ALA A 111 -23.29 -2.44 6.18
C ALA A 111 -22.73 -1.78 4.91
N LEU A 112 -21.98 -0.69 5.06
CA LEU A 112 -21.42 0.09 3.95
C LEU A 112 -19.89 0.19 4.04
N ALA A 113 -19.23 -0.68 4.80
CA ALA A 113 -17.81 -0.59 5.11
C ALA A 113 -16.91 -0.66 3.86
N ASP A 114 -17.38 -1.31 2.79
CA ASP A 114 -16.69 -1.41 1.51
C ASP A 114 -16.81 -0.13 0.64
N GLN A 115 -17.85 0.69 0.84
CA GLN A 115 -18.19 1.81 -0.04
C GLN A 115 -17.18 2.97 -0.01
N PRO A 116 -16.68 3.42 1.15
CA PRO A 116 -15.79 4.57 1.20
C PRO A 116 -14.50 4.40 0.41
N GLY A 117 -14.00 3.15 0.31
CA GLY A 117 -12.76 2.83 -0.39
C GLY A 117 -12.89 2.76 -1.91
N LYS A 118 -14.06 2.41 -2.45
CA LYS A 118 -14.27 2.14 -3.88
C LYS A 118 -13.82 3.28 -4.79
N ARG A 119 -14.25 4.51 -4.50
CA ARG A 119 -13.93 5.68 -5.34
C ARG A 119 -12.45 5.99 -5.39
N MET A 120 -11.76 5.86 -4.25
CA MET A 120 -10.32 6.11 -4.18
C MET A 120 -9.55 5.00 -4.88
N THR A 121 -9.95 3.75 -4.66
CA THR A 121 -9.34 2.59 -5.30
C THR A 121 -9.53 2.62 -6.83
N ALA A 122 -10.70 3.00 -7.33
CA ALA A 122 -10.95 3.15 -8.76
C ALA A 122 -9.94 4.13 -9.41
N ARG A 123 -9.65 5.24 -8.75
CA ARG A 123 -8.62 6.20 -9.21
C ARG A 123 -7.21 5.61 -9.21
N LEU A 124 -6.88 4.80 -8.22
CA LEU A 124 -5.55 4.18 -8.09
C LEU A 124 -5.32 3.10 -9.16
N VAL A 125 -6.34 2.30 -9.46
CA VAL A 125 -6.24 1.22 -10.45
C VAL A 125 -6.57 1.67 -11.88
N GLY A 126 -6.99 2.94 -12.06
CA GLY A 126 -7.32 3.49 -13.37
C GLY A 126 -8.65 2.96 -13.94
N ALA A 127 -9.59 2.55 -13.09
CA ALA A 127 -10.93 2.13 -13.51
C ALA A 127 -11.73 3.30 -14.10
N GLY A 128 -12.58 3.03 -15.08
CA GLY A 128 -13.44 4.02 -15.72
C GLY A 128 -14.59 4.48 -14.82
N SER A 129 -15.07 3.58 -13.95
CA SER A 129 -16.08 3.85 -12.94
C SER A 129 -15.71 3.19 -11.61
N TRP A 130 -16.16 3.77 -10.50
CA TRP A 130 -16.06 3.12 -9.19
C TRP A 130 -16.93 1.86 -9.06
N ASP A 131 -17.93 1.69 -9.95
CA ASP A 131 -18.77 0.48 -10.02
C ASP A 131 -17.99 -0.75 -10.53
N GLU A 132 -16.86 -0.54 -11.21
CA GLU A 132 -15.94 -1.61 -11.64
C GLU A 132 -15.07 -2.13 -10.50
N VAL A 133 -15.17 -1.54 -9.31
CA VAL A 133 -14.30 -1.86 -8.16
C VAL A 133 -15.12 -2.40 -7.02
N THR A 134 -14.69 -3.52 -6.48
CA THR A 134 -15.21 -4.10 -5.23
C THR A 134 -14.07 -4.30 -4.25
N ILE A 135 -14.27 -3.85 -3.01
CA ILE A 135 -13.35 -4.10 -1.91
C ILE A 135 -13.84 -5.35 -1.19
N MET A 136 -13.03 -6.38 -1.22
CA MET A 136 -13.40 -7.71 -0.72
C MET A 136 -12.33 -8.21 0.25
N ASN A 137 -12.27 -9.53 0.39
CA ASN A 137 -11.35 -10.27 1.23
C ASN A 137 -9.87 -10.14 0.76
N GLY A 138 -8.98 -10.90 1.38
CA GLY A 138 -7.62 -11.05 0.88
C GLY A 138 -7.55 -11.77 -0.47
N LEU A 139 -6.43 -11.58 -1.19
CA LEU A 139 -6.25 -12.06 -2.56
C LEU A 139 -6.56 -13.56 -2.73
N THR A 140 -6.04 -14.41 -1.85
CA THR A 140 -6.24 -15.86 -1.95
C THR A 140 -7.72 -16.25 -1.92
N VAL A 141 -8.49 -15.66 -0.99
CA VAL A 141 -9.94 -15.92 -0.90
C VAL A 141 -10.67 -15.42 -2.15
N ASN A 142 -10.33 -14.23 -2.62
CA ASN A 142 -10.94 -13.64 -3.82
C ASN A 142 -10.64 -14.49 -5.06
N LEU A 143 -9.40 -14.97 -5.21
CA LEU A 143 -9.02 -15.85 -6.30
C LEU A 143 -9.88 -17.12 -6.30
N GLN A 144 -10.02 -17.77 -5.14
CA GLN A 144 -10.85 -18.97 -5.01
C GLN A 144 -12.33 -18.70 -5.34
N LEU A 145 -12.89 -17.62 -4.83
CA LEU A 145 -14.29 -17.26 -5.13
C LEU A 145 -14.51 -16.98 -6.62
N LEU A 146 -13.57 -16.29 -7.27
CA LEU A 146 -13.64 -16.02 -8.71
C LEU A 146 -13.47 -17.30 -9.53
N MET A 147 -12.56 -18.19 -9.12
CA MET A 147 -12.39 -19.50 -9.76
C MET A 147 -13.68 -20.34 -9.66
N LEU A 148 -14.29 -20.41 -8.48
CA LEU A 148 -15.54 -21.12 -8.28
C LEU A 148 -16.70 -20.54 -9.11
N ALA A 149 -16.74 -19.21 -9.25
CA ALA A 149 -17.82 -18.55 -9.96
C ALA A 149 -17.69 -18.63 -11.50
N PHE A 150 -16.46 -18.54 -12.04
CA PHE A 150 -16.24 -18.31 -13.46
C PHE A 150 -15.44 -19.41 -14.17
N TYR A 151 -14.61 -20.18 -13.47
CA TYR A 151 -13.82 -21.22 -14.09
C TYR A 151 -14.68 -22.47 -14.34
N GLN A 152 -14.99 -22.71 -15.61
CA GLN A 152 -15.76 -23.89 -16.05
C GLN A 152 -14.92 -24.69 -17.05
N PRO A 153 -14.11 -25.66 -16.56
CA PRO A 153 -13.30 -26.46 -17.45
C PRO A 153 -14.18 -27.32 -18.35
N SER A 154 -13.93 -27.26 -19.67
CA SER A 154 -14.68 -28.06 -20.66
C SER A 154 -13.79 -28.42 -21.83
N GLY A 155 -13.84 -29.69 -22.29
CA GLY A 155 -13.08 -30.18 -23.44
C GLY A 155 -11.60 -29.84 -23.38
N GLY A 156 -11.08 -29.10 -24.36
CA GLY A 156 -9.70 -28.65 -24.41
C GLY A 156 -9.35 -27.41 -23.58
N ARG A 157 -10.35 -26.76 -22.95
CA ARG A 157 -10.18 -25.56 -22.12
C ARG A 157 -10.09 -25.90 -20.65
N ASN A 158 -9.06 -26.61 -20.26
CA ASN A 158 -8.85 -27.07 -18.89
C ASN A 158 -7.47 -26.67 -18.34
N LYS A 159 -6.75 -25.79 -19.02
CA LYS A 159 -5.40 -25.36 -18.62
C LYS A 159 -5.46 -23.93 -18.08
N ILE A 160 -4.71 -23.72 -16.98
CA ILE A 160 -4.52 -22.41 -16.37
C ILE A 160 -3.05 -22.03 -16.58
N LEU A 161 -2.83 -20.86 -17.17
CA LEU A 161 -1.49 -20.28 -17.32
C LEU A 161 -1.19 -19.38 -16.12
N ILE A 162 -0.09 -19.64 -15.44
CA ILE A 162 0.41 -18.84 -14.31
C ILE A 162 1.90 -18.55 -14.51
N GLU A 163 2.43 -17.58 -13.79
CA GLU A 163 3.87 -17.30 -13.71
C GLU A 163 4.59 -18.47 -13.00
N ASP A 164 5.82 -18.80 -13.44
CA ASP A 164 6.62 -19.85 -12.84
C ASP A 164 6.92 -19.58 -11.36
N HIS A 165 7.17 -18.34 -11.00
CA HIS A 165 7.41 -17.87 -9.64
C HIS A 165 6.19 -17.16 -9.03
N ALA A 166 4.97 -17.59 -9.38
CA ALA A 166 3.76 -17.08 -8.75
C ALA A 166 3.81 -17.21 -7.23
N PHE A 167 3.16 -16.28 -6.54
CA PHE A 167 3.09 -16.29 -5.08
C PHE A 167 2.53 -17.65 -4.59
N PRO A 168 3.09 -18.24 -3.52
CA PRO A 168 2.72 -19.60 -3.12
C PRO A 168 1.23 -19.85 -2.96
N SER A 169 0.47 -18.93 -2.38
CA SER A 169 -0.99 -19.08 -2.21
C SER A 169 -1.75 -19.12 -3.54
N ASP A 170 -1.27 -18.42 -4.56
CA ASP A 170 -1.90 -18.42 -5.88
C ASP A 170 -1.64 -19.77 -6.56
N ARG A 171 -0.41 -20.27 -6.47
CA ARG A 171 -0.05 -21.57 -7.01
C ARG A 171 -0.81 -22.71 -6.32
N TYR A 172 -0.82 -22.74 -4.98
CA TYR A 172 -1.52 -23.80 -4.23
C TYR A 172 -3.04 -23.71 -4.37
N GLY A 173 -3.57 -22.54 -4.64
CA GLY A 173 -5.00 -22.34 -4.86
C GLY A 173 -5.51 -22.88 -6.20
N LEU A 174 -4.59 -23.20 -7.14
CA LEU A 174 -4.92 -23.70 -8.48
C LEU A 174 -4.61 -25.20 -8.69
N ILE A 175 -4.04 -25.87 -7.69
CA ILE A 175 -3.76 -27.31 -7.67
C ILE A 175 -4.88 -28.03 -6.94
#